data_237968c54c150b5845694d7b2bf9c0fd
#
_entry.id   237968c54c150b5845694d7b2bf9c0fd
#
_cell.length_a   1.000
_cell.length_b   1.000
_cell.length_c   1.000
_cell.angle_alpha   90.00
_cell.angle_beta   90.00
_cell.angle_gamma   90.00
#
_symmetry.space_group_name_H-M   'P 1'
#
loop_
_entity.id
_entity.type
_entity.pdbx_description
1 polymer ?
#
loop_
_entity_poly.entity_id
_entity_poly.type
_entity_poly.pdbx_seq_one_letter_code
_entity_poly.pdbx_strand_id
1 'polypeptide(L)'
;VALMTGEVTLLVPRLLQPLVGNSAELALDVGDGATVAQLLDAVAAEFPVFGRRVRDETGELRRFVNIYLDGEDVRRLDGLKTRVAAGQELMVIQSVAGG
;
A
#
# COMPACT_ATOMS: atom_id res chain seq x y z
N VAL A 1 -22.42 -1.67 -16.52
CA VAL A 1 -21.91 -1.73 -16.33
C VAL A 1 -20.92 -1.79 -15.94
N ALA A 2 -20.57 -1.76 -15.68
CA ALA A 2 -19.78 -1.90 -15.35
C ALA A 2 -18.89 -2.02 -15.10
N LEU A 3 -18.41 -1.85 -14.96
CA LEU A 3 -17.62 -1.90 -14.79
C LEU A 3 -16.89 -1.98 -14.06
N MET A 4 -16.60 -2.44 -13.70
CA MET A 4 -16.01 -2.62 -12.92
C MET A 4 -14.94 -2.74 -12.82
N THR A 5 -14.30 -2.08 -12.61
CA THR A 5 -12.94 -2.14 -12.45
C THR A 5 -12.66 -2.70 -11.13
N GLY A 6 -11.66 -3.46 -11.01
CA GLY A 6 -11.22 -3.93 -9.74
C GLY A 6 -10.33 -2.88 -9.10
N GLU A 7 -10.88 -2.06 -8.23
CA GLU A 7 -10.10 -1.02 -7.57
C GLU A 7 -9.97 -1.28 -6.09
N VAL A 8 -8.78 -0.96 -5.57
CA VAL A 8 -8.47 -0.96 -4.15
C VAL A 8 -8.08 0.46 -3.77
N THR A 9 -8.52 0.90 -2.61
CA THR A 9 -8.13 2.20 -2.09
C THR A 9 -6.93 2.03 -1.19
N LEU A 10 -5.87 2.80 -1.46
CA LEU A 10 -4.71 2.86 -0.59
C LEU A 10 -4.77 4.13 0.22
N LEU A 11 -4.88 4.02 1.53
CA LEU A 11 -4.87 5.18 2.41
C LEU A 11 -3.43 5.52 2.77
N VAL A 12 -3.06 6.78 2.59
CA VAL A 12 -1.70 7.25 2.81
C VAL A 12 -1.68 8.16 4.03
N PRO A 13 -0.82 7.88 5.02
CA PRO A 13 -0.78 8.71 6.23
C PRO A 13 -0.24 10.10 5.88
N ARG A 14 -0.63 11.07 6.69
CA ARG A 14 -0.27 12.46 6.43
C ARG A 14 1.22 12.65 6.19
N LEU A 15 2.05 11.96 6.96
CA LEU A 15 3.49 12.09 6.87
C LEU A 15 4.02 11.73 5.48
N LEU A 16 3.37 10.80 4.79
CA LEU A 16 3.83 10.34 3.49
C LEU A 16 3.08 10.96 2.32
N GLN A 17 2.03 11.73 2.58
CA GLN A 17 1.23 12.33 1.51
C GLN A 17 2.05 13.20 0.55
N PRO A 18 3.02 14.00 1.02
CA PRO A 18 3.83 14.78 0.09
C PRO A 18 4.58 13.94 -0.94
N LEU A 19 4.78 12.66 -0.66
CA LEU A 19 5.49 11.77 -1.57
C LEU A 19 4.59 11.18 -2.64
N VAL A 20 3.29 11.41 -2.54
CA VAL A 20 2.31 10.88 -3.50
C VAL A 20 1.37 12.01 -3.96
N GLY A 21 1.96 13.18 -4.24
CA GLY A 21 1.19 14.29 -4.78
C GLY A 21 0.20 14.88 -3.78
N ASN A 22 0.48 14.75 -2.49
CA ASN A 22 -0.36 15.26 -1.40
C ASN A 22 -1.74 14.59 -1.36
N SER A 23 -1.82 13.37 -1.85
CA SER A 23 -3.08 12.61 -1.84
C SER A 23 -3.20 11.80 -0.56
N ALA A 24 -4.38 11.84 0.05
CA ALA A 24 -4.68 11.01 1.21
C ALA A 24 -5.07 9.60 0.81
N GLU A 25 -5.55 9.44 -0.42
CA GLU A 25 -6.00 8.15 -0.94
C GLU A 25 -5.54 8.01 -2.38
N LEU A 26 -5.18 6.79 -2.73
CA LEU A 26 -4.87 6.44 -4.11
C LEU A 26 -5.78 5.29 -4.53
N ALA A 27 -6.31 5.37 -5.74
CA ALA A 27 -7.09 4.27 -6.30
C ALA A 27 -6.15 3.40 -7.13
N LEU A 28 -6.10 2.12 -6.81
CA LEU A 28 -5.19 1.18 -7.47
C LEU A 28 -6.01 0.11 -8.17
N ASP A 29 -5.66 -0.17 -9.42
CA ASP A 29 -6.33 -1.21 -10.20
C ASP A 29 -5.71 -2.55 -9.83
N VAL A 30 -6.55 -3.49 -9.41
CA VAL A 30 -6.08 -4.83 -9.05
C VAL A 30 -6.48 -5.90 -10.06
N GLY A 31 -7.28 -5.51 -11.10
CA GLY A 31 -7.76 -6.48 -12.06
C GLY A 31 -8.46 -7.64 -11.38
N ASP A 32 -7.94 -8.85 -11.60
CA ASP A 32 -8.49 -10.07 -10.99
C ASP A 32 -7.93 -10.34 -9.60
N GLY A 33 -7.23 -9.39 -9.05
CA GLY A 33 -6.57 -9.54 -7.77
C GLY A 33 -5.08 -9.33 -7.90
N ALA A 34 -4.46 -8.86 -6.83
CA ALA A 34 -3.03 -8.60 -6.83
C ALA A 34 -2.52 -8.85 -5.42
N THR A 35 -1.20 -8.98 -5.29
CA THR A 35 -0.61 -9.06 -3.97
C THR A 35 -0.30 -7.65 -3.47
N VAL A 36 -0.12 -7.53 -2.15
CA VAL A 36 0.30 -6.25 -1.58
C VAL A 36 1.59 -5.78 -2.26
N ALA A 37 2.55 -6.70 -2.48
CA ALA A 37 3.80 -6.34 -3.15
C ALA A 37 3.57 -5.76 -4.53
N GLN A 38 2.66 -6.36 -5.31
CA GLN A 38 2.37 -5.86 -6.65
C GLN A 38 1.76 -4.47 -6.61
N LEU A 39 0.89 -4.23 -5.64
CA LEU A 39 0.27 -2.91 -5.49
C LEU A 39 1.30 -1.87 -5.08
N LEU A 40 2.21 -2.23 -4.17
CA LEU A 40 3.28 -1.32 -3.78
C LEU A 40 4.22 -1.05 -4.95
N ASP A 41 4.48 -2.06 -5.80
CA ASP A 41 5.29 -1.86 -7.00
C ASP A 41 4.65 -0.84 -7.93
N ALA A 42 3.33 -0.92 -8.10
CA ALA A 42 2.62 0.01 -8.96
C ALA A 42 2.71 1.44 -8.44
N VAL A 43 2.57 1.62 -7.12
CA VAL A 43 2.69 2.94 -6.53
C VAL A 43 4.12 3.46 -6.66
N ALA A 44 5.11 2.58 -6.43
CA ALA A 44 6.51 2.98 -6.51
C ALA A 44 6.92 3.36 -7.93
N ALA A 45 6.29 2.78 -8.95
CA ALA A 45 6.58 3.13 -10.32
C ALA A 45 6.20 4.58 -10.60
N GLU A 46 5.14 5.06 -9.97
CA GLU A 46 4.70 6.44 -10.14
C GLU A 46 5.33 7.38 -9.13
N PHE A 47 5.56 6.88 -7.92
CA PHE A 47 6.11 7.69 -6.82
C PHE A 47 7.31 6.97 -6.21
N PRO A 48 8.48 7.05 -6.85
CA PRO A 48 9.65 6.26 -6.41
C PRO A 48 10.10 6.54 -4.98
N VAL A 49 9.99 7.79 -4.53
CA VAL A 49 10.42 8.15 -3.18
C VAL A 49 9.52 7.48 -2.15
N PHE A 50 8.21 7.46 -2.43
CA PHE A 50 7.28 6.74 -1.55
C PHE A 50 7.67 5.27 -1.48
N GLY A 51 7.98 4.67 -2.64
CA GLY A 51 8.38 3.27 -2.68
C GLY A 51 9.57 2.98 -1.78
N ARG A 52 10.59 3.83 -1.83
CA ARG A 52 11.79 3.64 -1.01
C ARG A 52 11.54 3.91 0.47
N ARG A 53 10.56 4.76 0.78
CA ARG A 53 10.24 5.07 2.16
C ARG A 53 9.49 3.92 2.81
N VAL A 54 8.74 3.16 2.03
CA VAL A 54 7.90 2.07 2.55
C VAL A 54 8.65 0.74 2.58
N ARG A 55 9.46 0.48 1.55
CA ARG A 55 10.23 -0.78 1.46
C ARG A 55 11.71 -0.47 1.26
N ASP A 56 12.55 -1.38 1.78
CA ASP A 56 13.98 -1.26 1.59
C ASP A 56 14.40 -1.86 0.25
N GLU A 57 15.69 -1.90 -0.02
CA GLU A 57 16.20 -2.38 -1.31
C GLU A 57 15.98 -3.87 -1.53
N THR A 58 15.68 -4.62 -0.47
CA THR A 58 15.37 -6.04 -0.63
C THR A 58 13.89 -6.27 -0.91
N GLY A 59 13.08 -5.21 -0.89
CA GLY A 59 11.65 -5.31 -1.10
C GLY A 59 10.85 -5.55 0.16
N GLU A 60 11.50 -5.64 1.30
CA GLU A 60 10.82 -5.85 2.58
C GLU A 60 10.28 -4.54 3.13
N LEU A 61 9.19 -4.63 3.88
CA LEU A 61 8.66 -3.45 4.56
C LEU A 61 9.69 -2.93 5.55
N ARG A 62 9.86 -1.62 5.57
CA ARG A 62 10.75 -1.02 6.53
C ARG A 62 10.22 -1.21 7.94
N ARG A 63 11.12 -1.12 8.91
CA ARG A 63 10.89 -1.49 10.29
C ARG A 63 9.68 -0.80 10.93
N PHE A 64 9.47 0.47 10.62
CA PHE A 64 8.41 1.25 11.24
C PHE A 64 7.20 1.46 10.34
N VAL A 65 7.11 0.67 9.27
CA VAL A 65 6.00 0.74 8.34
C VAL A 65 5.14 -0.49 8.50
N ASN A 66 3.84 -0.26 8.63
CA ASN A 66 2.86 -1.35 8.70
C ASN A 66 1.83 -1.14 7.62
N ILE A 67 1.31 -2.25 7.10
CA ILE A 67 0.25 -2.22 6.11
C ILE A 67 -0.92 -3.02 6.67
N TYR A 68 -2.10 -2.43 6.59
CA TYR A 68 -3.33 -3.08 7.06
C TYR A 68 -4.24 -3.29 5.87
N LEU A 69 -4.78 -4.50 5.76
CA LEU A 69 -5.78 -4.84 4.75
C LEU A 69 -7.11 -4.96 5.46
N ASP A 70 -8.03 -4.04 5.15
CA ASP A 70 -9.33 -3.98 5.81
C ASP A 70 -9.20 -4.05 7.33
N GLY A 71 -8.20 -3.34 7.85
CA GLY A 71 -7.98 -3.27 9.29
C GLY A 71 -7.11 -4.37 9.88
N GLU A 72 -6.64 -5.32 9.07
CA GLU A 72 -5.81 -6.40 9.56
C GLU A 72 -4.36 -6.22 9.11
N ASP A 73 -3.43 -6.31 10.06
CA ASP A 73 -2.00 -6.20 9.77
C ASP A 73 -1.60 -7.36 8.84
N VAL A 74 -1.06 -7.02 7.67
CA VAL A 74 -0.70 -8.07 6.70
C VAL A 74 0.39 -8.99 7.21
N ARG A 75 1.18 -8.57 8.21
CA ARG A 75 2.16 -9.46 8.80
C ARG A 75 1.52 -10.65 9.50
N ARG A 76 0.25 -10.52 9.87
CA ARG A 76 -0.53 -11.63 10.45
C ARG A 76 -1.19 -12.47 9.39
N LEU A 77 -1.09 -12.05 8.14
CA LEU A 77 -1.60 -12.79 7.00
C LEU A 77 -0.40 -13.35 6.27
N ASP A 78 -0.32 -13.13 4.96
CA ASP A 78 0.79 -13.63 4.17
C ASP A 78 1.83 -12.54 3.85
N GLY A 79 1.87 -11.48 4.67
CA GLY A 79 2.80 -10.39 4.47
C GLY A 79 2.59 -9.73 3.11
N LEU A 80 3.67 -9.47 2.41
CA LEU A 80 3.58 -8.84 1.09
C LEU A 80 2.97 -9.76 0.04
N LYS A 81 2.85 -11.04 0.32
CA LYS A 81 2.21 -11.99 -0.59
C LYS A 81 0.70 -12.08 -0.37
N THR A 82 0.17 -11.32 0.59
CA THR A 82 -1.26 -11.29 0.86
C THR A 82 -2.00 -10.84 -0.37
N ARG A 83 -3.06 -11.58 -0.74
CA ARG A 83 -3.88 -11.24 -1.90
C ARG A 83 -4.87 -10.16 -1.53
N VAL A 84 -5.03 -9.21 -2.44
CA VAL A 84 -5.96 -8.10 -2.27
C VAL A 84 -6.96 -8.14 -3.41
N ALA A 85 -8.23 -8.03 -3.08
CA ALA A 85 -9.30 -8.08 -4.07
C ALA A 85 -9.95 -6.71 -4.21
N ALA A 86 -10.65 -6.53 -5.32
CA ALA A 86 -11.38 -5.30 -5.57
C ALA A 86 -12.33 -5.00 -4.41
N GLY A 87 -12.43 -3.74 -4.07
CA GLY A 87 -13.31 -3.29 -3.00
C GLY A 87 -12.65 -3.25 -1.63
N GLN A 88 -11.47 -3.83 -1.50
CA GLN A 88 -10.77 -3.79 -0.22
C GLN A 88 -9.97 -2.50 -0.07
N GLU A 89 -9.51 -2.27 1.14
CA GLU A 89 -8.78 -1.05 1.48
C GLU A 89 -7.44 -1.42 2.10
N LEU A 90 -6.38 -0.82 1.59
CA LEU A 90 -5.06 -0.92 2.20
C LEU A 90 -4.75 0.39 2.92
N MET A 91 -4.14 0.29 4.08
CA MET A 91 -3.73 1.47 4.84
C MET A 91 -2.27 1.34 5.19
N VAL A 92 -1.50 2.37 4.86
CA VAL A 92 -0.09 2.44 5.24
C VAL A 92 -0.01 3.25 6.53
N ILE A 93 0.68 2.70 7.51
CA ILE A 93 0.93 3.37 8.77
C ILE A 93 2.45 3.47 8.93
N GLN A 94 2.93 4.63 9.28
CA GLN A 94 4.34 4.80 9.60
C GLN A 94 4.46 5.31 11.02
N SER A 95 5.15 4.53 11.86
CA SER A 95 5.44 4.93 13.23
C SER A 95 6.68 5.79 13.25
N VAL A 96 6.76 6.68 14.23
CA VAL A 96 7.94 7.51 14.41
C VAL A 96 8.91 6.75 15.28
N ALA A 97 10.14 6.56 14.80
CA ALA A 97 11.15 5.83 15.54
C ALA A 97 11.43 6.55 16.86
N GLY A 98 11.43 5.80 17.94
CA GLY A 98 11.76 6.32 19.26
C GLY A 98 10.68 7.17 19.88
N GLY A 99 9.53 7.28 19.20
CA GLY A 99 8.47 8.17 19.70
C GLY A 99 7.30 7.45 20.16
#